data_07508d32f3750d5e0c9f9150942b1958
#
_entry.id   07508d32f3750d5e0c9f9150942b1958
#
_cell.length_a   1.000
_cell.length_b   1.000
_cell.length_c   1.000
_cell.angle_alpha   90.00
_cell.angle_beta   90.00
_cell.angle_gamma   90.00
#
_symmetry.space_group_name_H-M   'P 1'
#
loop_
_entity.id
_entity.type
_entity.pdbx_description
1 polymer ?
#
loop_
_entity_poly.entity_id
_entity_poly.type
_entity_poly.pdbx_seq_one_letter_code
_entity_poly.pdbx_strand_id
1 'polypeptide(L)'
;MTDIRMLTSTDEWTLRDVAEGVFDNPVDGALISEFLGDPRHHICVAIEDGTAVGFASAVHYVHPDKPTELWINEVGVAPAFQRKGLAKAILQTLLSHARSLGCSEAWVLTDEDNAPARALYKSAGGHETPRNVMVTFALE
;
A
#
# COMPACT_ATOMS: atom_id res chain seq x y z
N MET A 1 -4.17 20.97 3.36
CA MET A 1 -5.11 19.88 3.67
C MET A 1 -4.71 18.63 2.93
N THR A 2 -4.70 17.51 3.59
CA THR A 2 -4.29 16.24 2.98
C THR A 2 -5.48 15.56 2.31
N ASP A 3 -5.29 15.18 1.06
CA ASP A 3 -6.25 14.40 0.30
C ASP A 3 -5.78 12.95 0.26
N ILE A 4 -6.64 12.00 0.62
CA ILE A 4 -6.32 10.58 0.62
C ILE A 4 -7.27 9.88 -0.33
N ARG A 5 -6.71 9.21 -1.34
CA ARG A 5 -7.53 8.57 -2.37
C ARG A 5 -6.86 7.38 -3.03
N MET A 6 -7.71 6.50 -3.56
CA MET A 6 -7.27 5.44 -4.47
C MET A 6 -6.99 6.04 -5.84
N LEU A 7 -5.88 5.63 -6.46
CA LEU A 7 -5.55 6.08 -7.81
C LEU A 7 -6.19 5.18 -8.87
N THR A 8 -6.43 5.78 -10.03
CA THR A 8 -6.90 5.07 -11.22
C THR A 8 -5.90 5.24 -12.36
N SER A 9 -6.16 4.61 -13.51
CA SER A 9 -5.28 4.73 -14.68
C SER A 9 -5.13 6.15 -15.20
N THR A 10 -6.00 7.08 -14.79
CA THR A 10 -5.91 8.49 -15.19
C THR A 10 -5.06 9.33 -14.25
N ASP A 11 -4.50 8.73 -13.20
CA ASP A 11 -3.80 9.45 -12.13
C ASP A 11 -2.27 9.29 -12.16
N GLU A 12 -1.68 9.00 -13.32
CA GLU A 12 -0.22 8.79 -13.43
C GLU A 12 0.58 9.99 -12.91
N TRP A 13 0.07 11.20 -13.09
CA TRP A 13 0.72 12.42 -12.62
C TRP A 13 0.98 12.42 -11.12
N THR A 14 0.09 11.84 -10.35
CA THR A 14 0.22 11.77 -8.89
C THR A 14 1.47 11.01 -8.49
N LEU A 15 1.83 9.96 -9.23
CA LEU A 15 3.02 9.16 -8.93
C LEU A 15 4.30 9.73 -9.55
N ARG A 16 4.21 10.78 -10.36
CA ARG A 16 5.38 11.46 -10.91
C ARG A 16 5.86 12.59 -10.02
N ASP A 17 5.01 13.09 -9.13
CA ASP A 17 5.34 14.17 -8.20
C ASP A 17 5.20 13.63 -6.78
N VAL A 18 6.27 12.99 -6.29
CA VAL A 18 6.30 12.37 -4.96
C VAL A 18 7.36 13.02 -4.10
N ALA A 19 7.07 13.15 -2.81
CA ALA A 19 8.00 13.70 -1.85
C ALA A 19 9.20 12.76 -1.66
N GLU A 20 10.33 13.34 -1.30
CA GLU A 20 11.53 12.57 -1.02
C GLU A 20 11.28 11.57 0.12
N GLY A 21 11.75 10.35 -0.07
CA GLY A 21 11.64 9.29 0.93
C GLY A 21 10.32 8.54 0.94
N VAL A 22 9.40 8.82 0.01
CA VAL A 22 8.14 8.07 -0.12
C VAL A 22 8.42 6.68 -0.67
N PHE A 23 9.17 6.60 -1.77
CA PHE A 23 9.56 5.33 -2.38
C PHE A 23 11.05 5.07 -2.16
N ASP A 24 11.43 3.79 -2.16
CA ASP A 24 12.82 3.39 -1.98
C ASP A 24 13.69 3.77 -3.16
N ASN A 25 13.11 3.85 -4.35
CA ASN A 25 13.81 4.13 -5.60
C ASN A 25 13.05 5.19 -6.41
N PRO A 26 13.71 5.87 -7.36
CA PRO A 26 13.00 6.76 -8.28
C PRO A 26 11.92 6.00 -9.04
N VAL A 27 10.74 6.60 -9.18
CA VAL A 27 9.64 5.96 -9.91
C VAL A 27 9.91 6.00 -11.42
N ASP A 28 9.52 4.92 -12.09
CA ASP A 28 9.69 4.75 -13.53
C ASP A 28 8.35 4.93 -14.22
N GLY A 29 8.30 5.80 -15.24
CA GLY A 29 7.04 6.12 -15.93
C GLY A 29 6.39 4.93 -16.60
N ALA A 30 7.17 4.01 -17.16
CA ALA A 30 6.62 2.80 -17.78
C ALA A 30 6.00 1.87 -16.74
N LEU A 31 6.64 1.77 -15.57
CA LEU A 31 6.11 0.96 -14.47
C LEU A 31 4.87 1.60 -13.86
N ILE A 32 4.79 2.92 -13.79
CA ILE A 32 3.58 3.61 -13.34
C ILE A 32 2.41 3.25 -14.24
N SER A 33 2.58 3.35 -15.57
CA SER A 33 1.54 3.02 -16.53
C SER A 33 1.11 1.57 -16.43
N GLU A 34 2.06 0.65 -16.33
CA GLU A 34 1.76 -0.78 -16.20
C GLU A 34 1.00 -1.06 -14.91
N PHE A 35 1.47 -0.48 -13.80
CA PHE A 35 0.84 -0.66 -12.50
C PHE A 35 -0.61 -0.16 -12.50
N LEU A 36 -0.83 1.08 -12.90
CA LEU A 36 -2.17 1.68 -12.87
C LEU A 36 -3.09 1.09 -13.94
N GLY A 37 -2.53 0.52 -15.01
CA GLY A 37 -3.30 -0.12 -16.07
C GLY A 37 -3.76 -1.53 -15.72
N ASP A 38 -3.22 -2.15 -14.68
CA ASP A 38 -3.62 -3.50 -14.27
C ASP A 38 -4.69 -3.40 -13.18
N PRO A 39 -5.91 -3.92 -13.44
CA PRO A 39 -7.02 -3.78 -12.49
C PRO A 39 -6.80 -4.53 -11.16
N ARG A 40 -5.79 -5.39 -11.09
CA ARG A 40 -5.47 -6.11 -9.85
C ARG A 40 -4.52 -5.32 -8.94
N HIS A 41 -3.84 -4.31 -9.48
CA HIS A 41 -2.91 -3.48 -8.71
C HIS A 41 -3.64 -2.26 -8.15
N HIS A 42 -3.39 -1.95 -6.90
CA HIS A 42 -4.06 -0.88 -6.18
C HIS A 42 -3.04 -0.04 -5.43
N ILE A 43 -3.27 1.26 -5.42
CA ILE A 43 -2.46 2.16 -4.61
C ILE A 43 -3.36 3.26 -4.05
N CYS A 44 -3.25 3.46 -2.75
CA CYS A 44 -3.86 4.59 -2.05
C CYS A 44 -2.76 5.58 -1.71
N VAL A 45 -2.99 6.85 -1.98
CA VAL A 45 -1.99 7.89 -1.71
C VAL A 45 -2.56 9.01 -0.85
N ALA A 46 -1.67 9.63 -0.07
CA ALA A 46 -1.93 10.88 0.60
C ALA A 46 -1.25 11.99 -0.19
N ILE A 47 -1.99 13.03 -0.52
CA ILE A 47 -1.53 14.15 -1.34
C ILE A 47 -1.62 15.42 -0.51
N GLU A 48 -0.51 16.15 -0.42
CA GLU A 48 -0.42 17.43 0.26
C GLU A 48 0.13 18.46 -0.71
N ASP A 49 -0.63 19.53 -0.95
CA ASP A 49 -0.25 20.58 -1.90
C ASP A 49 0.17 20.04 -3.27
N GLY A 50 -0.56 19.04 -3.77
CA GLY A 50 -0.32 18.45 -5.08
C GLY A 50 0.77 17.40 -5.14
N THR A 51 1.48 17.15 -4.03
CA THR A 51 2.58 16.20 -3.97
C THR A 51 2.19 14.96 -3.17
N ALA A 52 2.47 13.77 -3.67
CA ALA A 52 2.24 12.52 -2.94
C ALA A 52 3.24 12.41 -1.78
N VAL A 53 2.74 12.34 -0.56
CA VAL A 53 3.56 12.30 0.66
C VAL A 53 3.47 10.96 1.39
N GLY A 54 2.62 10.07 0.93
CA GLY A 54 2.51 8.72 1.50
C GLY A 54 1.68 7.83 0.59
N PHE A 55 1.82 6.51 0.77
CA PHE A 55 1.10 5.55 -0.04
C PHE A 55 0.98 4.20 0.67
N ALA A 56 0.07 3.38 0.16
CA ALA A 56 0.05 1.94 0.38
C ALA A 56 -0.29 1.27 -0.94
N SER A 57 0.53 0.31 -1.36
CA SER A 57 0.31 -0.45 -2.58
C SER A 57 -0.11 -1.88 -2.26
N ALA A 58 -0.91 -2.46 -3.15
CA ALA A 58 -1.46 -3.79 -2.93
C ALA A 58 -1.82 -4.45 -4.26
N VAL A 59 -2.01 -5.76 -4.20
CA VAL A 59 -2.53 -6.54 -5.32
C VAL A 59 -3.62 -7.49 -4.79
N HIS A 60 -4.75 -7.57 -5.48
CA HIS A 60 -5.71 -8.61 -5.19
C HIS A 60 -5.48 -9.79 -6.12
N TYR A 61 -5.77 -10.98 -5.64
CA TYR A 61 -5.57 -12.18 -6.44
C TYR A 61 -6.74 -13.14 -6.25
N VAL A 62 -6.94 -13.94 -7.29
CA VAL A 62 -8.02 -14.92 -7.38
C VAL A 62 -7.43 -16.30 -7.23
N HIS A 63 -8.12 -17.17 -6.53
CA HIS A 63 -7.71 -18.58 -6.35
C HIS A 63 -8.86 -19.49 -6.75
N PRO A 64 -8.57 -20.68 -7.32
CA PRO A 64 -9.63 -21.59 -7.77
C PRO A 64 -10.61 -22.03 -6.69
N ASP A 65 -10.16 -22.11 -5.43
CA ASP A 65 -10.98 -22.65 -4.34
C ASP A 65 -11.06 -21.77 -3.11
N LYS A 66 -10.62 -20.52 -3.19
CA LYS A 66 -10.62 -19.60 -2.06
C LYS A 66 -11.16 -18.24 -2.46
N PRO A 67 -11.75 -17.50 -1.51
CA PRO A 67 -12.17 -16.14 -1.77
C PRO A 67 -11.01 -15.24 -2.18
N THR A 68 -11.31 -14.16 -2.90
CA THR A 68 -10.32 -13.14 -3.28
C THR A 68 -9.69 -12.53 -2.03
N GLU A 69 -8.38 -12.33 -2.08
CA GLU A 69 -7.61 -11.71 -1.00
C GLU A 69 -6.79 -10.55 -1.53
N LEU A 70 -6.45 -9.63 -0.63
CA LEU A 70 -5.57 -8.51 -0.92
C LEU A 70 -4.24 -8.69 -0.21
N TRP A 71 -3.15 -8.65 -0.97
CA TRP A 71 -1.81 -8.56 -0.40
C TRP A 71 -1.37 -7.11 -0.41
N ILE A 72 -1.15 -6.55 0.78
CA ILE A 72 -0.60 -5.20 0.93
C ILE A 72 0.91 -5.35 0.82
N ASN A 73 1.47 -4.77 -0.24
CA ASN A 73 2.88 -4.96 -0.58
C ASN A 73 3.78 -3.99 0.17
N GLU A 74 3.41 -2.71 0.18
CA GLU A 74 4.26 -1.67 0.73
C GLU A 74 3.44 -0.54 1.33
N VAL A 75 3.92 0.03 2.44
CA VAL A 75 3.33 1.22 3.06
C VAL A 75 4.46 2.18 3.37
N GLY A 76 4.37 3.42 2.92
CA GLY A 76 5.40 4.41 3.16
C GLY A 76 4.84 5.81 3.32
N VAL A 77 5.46 6.60 4.19
CA VAL A 77 5.15 8.02 4.38
C VAL A 77 6.47 8.78 4.41
N ALA A 78 6.54 9.89 3.67
CA ALA A 78 7.73 10.73 3.64
C ALA A 78 8.10 11.16 5.06
N PRO A 79 9.41 11.18 5.41
CA PRO A 79 9.85 11.48 6.78
C PRO A 79 9.26 12.78 7.34
N ALA A 80 9.13 13.83 6.51
CA ALA A 80 8.58 15.11 6.94
C ALA A 80 7.10 15.05 7.30
N PHE A 81 6.40 13.98 6.92
CA PHE A 81 4.96 13.84 7.08
C PHE A 81 4.58 12.69 8.00
N GLN A 82 5.56 12.05 8.64
CA GLN A 82 5.31 10.96 9.59
C GLN A 82 4.72 11.48 10.90
N ARG A 83 4.13 10.57 11.68
CA ARG A 83 3.52 10.84 12.99
C ARG A 83 2.32 11.79 12.94
N LYS A 84 1.63 11.85 11.79
CA LYS A 84 0.42 12.66 11.61
C LYS A 84 -0.81 11.80 11.36
N GLY A 85 -0.70 10.49 11.52
CA GLY A 85 -1.82 9.57 11.27
C GLY A 85 -2.08 9.27 9.81
N LEU A 86 -1.21 9.68 8.89
CA LEU A 86 -1.42 9.48 7.45
C LEU A 86 -1.37 8.02 7.05
N ALA A 87 -0.40 7.27 7.56
CA ALA A 87 -0.28 5.85 7.23
C ALA A 87 -1.54 5.07 7.62
N LYS A 88 -2.10 5.36 8.79
CA LYS A 88 -3.34 4.72 9.23
C LYS A 88 -4.51 5.10 8.34
N ALA A 89 -4.65 6.37 7.99
CA ALA A 89 -5.73 6.84 7.11
C ALA A 89 -5.62 6.23 5.71
N ILE A 90 -4.41 6.15 5.17
CA ILE A 90 -4.14 5.50 3.89
C ILE A 90 -4.54 4.03 3.96
N LEU A 91 -4.09 3.33 5.00
CA LEU A 91 -4.37 1.91 5.18
C LEU A 91 -5.87 1.65 5.32
N GLN A 92 -6.58 2.47 6.11
CA GLN A 92 -8.03 2.32 6.28
C GLN A 92 -8.78 2.52 4.95
N THR A 93 -8.34 3.48 4.14
CA THR A 93 -8.93 3.72 2.82
C THR A 93 -8.69 2.52 1.89
N LEU A 94 -7.48 1.98 1.91
CA LEU A 94 -7.14 0.78 1.12
C LEU A 94 -7.98 -0.42 1.55
N LEU A 95 -8.14 -0.64 2.86
CA LEU A 95 -8.93 -1.76 3.38
C LEU A 95 -10.42 -1.61 3.01
N SER A 96 -10.95 -0.39 3.04
CA SER A 96 -12.31 -0.13 2.58
C SER A 96 -12.47 -0.45 1.10
N HIS A 97 -11.48 -0.08 0.29
CA HIS A 97 -11.45 -0.43 -1.13
C HIS A 97 -11.43 -1.96 -1.33
N ALA A 98 -10.62 -2.67 -0.55
CA ALA A 98 -10.55 -4.13 -0.60
C ALA A 98 -11.92 -4.77 -0.36
N ARG A 99 -12.68 -4.24 0.60
CA ARG A 99 -14.03 -4.73 0.86
C ARG A 99 -14.94 -4.52 -0.35
N SER A 100 -14.81 -3.39 -1.03
CA SER A 100 -15.59 -3.12 -2.25
C SER A 100 -15.23 -4.04 -3.41
N LEU A 101 -14.02 -4.60 -3.41
CA LEU A 101 -13.59 -5.59 -4.41
C LEU A 101 -14.08 -7.00 -4.09
N GLY A 102 -14.69 -7.20 -2.93
CA GLY A 102 -15.11 -8.53 -2.49
C GLY A 102 -14.01 -9.35 -1.82
N CYS A 103 -12.93 -8.72 -1.42
CA CYS A 103 -11.87 -9.41 -0.69
C CYS A 103 -12.37 -9.86 0.68
N SER A 104 -12.10 -11.11 1.03
CA SER A 104 -12.46 -11.66 2.35
C SER A 104 -11.42 -11.33 3.41
N GLU A 105 -10.19 -11.07 2.98
CA GLU A 105 -9.04 -10.86 3.86
C GLU A 105 -8.01 -9.98 3.18
N ALA A 106 -7.30 -9.20 3.97
CA ALA A 106 -6.10 -8.49 3.53
C ALA A 106 -4.96 -8.86 4.47
N TRP A 107 -3.75 -8.98 3.95
CA TRP A 107 -2.60 -9.33 4.77
C TRP A 107 -1.35 -8.56 4.32
N VAL A 108 -0.41 -8.42 5.24
CA VAL A 108 0.83 -7.68 5.02
C VAL A 108 1.94 -8.39 5.81
N LEU A 109 3.14 -8.38 5.26
CA LEU A 109 4.33 -8.87 5.94
C LEU A 109 5.17 -7.69 6.39
N THR A 110 5.73 -7.80 7.58
CA THR A 110 6.71 -6.83 8.08
C THR A 110 7.72 -7.56 8.94
N ASP A 111 8.86 -6.94 9.18
CA ASP A 111 9.88 -7.54 10.04
C ASP A 111 9.42 -7.54 11.50
N GLU A 112 9.81 -8.58 12.22
CA GLU A 112 9.43 -8.74 13.62
C GLU A 112 9.91 -7.55 14.49
N ASP A 113 11.04 -6.97 14.15
CA ASP A 113 11.62 -5.83 14.88
C ASP A 113 11.13 -4.47 14.40
N ASN A 114 10.25 -4.42 13.40
CA ASN A 114 9.68 -3.16 12.92
C ASN A 114 8.52 -2.75 13.81
N ALA A 115 8.84 -2.19 14.97
CA ALA A 115 7.83 -1.80 15.96
C ALA A 115 6.83 -0.76 15.45
N PRO A 116 7.25 0.29 14.70
CA PRO A 116 6.29 1.26 14.18
C PRO A 116 5.27 0.64 13.22
N ALA A 117 5.69 -0.24 12.30
CA ALA A 117 4.78 -0.89 11.38
C ALA A 117 3.81 -1.81 12.12
N ARG A 118 4.32 -2.60 13.06
CA ARG A 118 3.46 -3.50 13.85
C ARG A 118 2.41 -2.72 14.63
N ALA A 119 2.80 -1.59 15.23
CA ALA A 119 1.87 -0.73 15.94
C ALA A 119 0.81 -0.14 15.01
N LEU A 120 1.22 0.27 13.80
CA LEU A 120 0.31 0.78 12.79
C LEU A 120 -0.76 -0.25 12.43
N TYR A 121 -0.34 -1.46 12.09
CA TYR A 121 -1.27 -2.51 11.65
C TYR A 121 -2.22 -2.91 12.77
N LYS A 122 -1.72 -3.01 14.01
CA LYS A 122 -2.56 -3.27 15.16
C LYS A 122 -3.59 -2.17 15.37
N SER A 123 -3.19 -0.89 15.26
CA SER A 123 -4.09 0.24 15.44
C SER A 123 -5.19 0.29 14.38
N ALA A 124 -4.93 -0.28 13.20
CA ALA A 124 -5.91 -0.36 12.11
C ALA A 124 -6.82 -1.61 12.22
N GLY A 125 -6.69 -2.39 13.27
CA GLY A 125 -7.54 -3.56 13.50
C GLY A 125 -6.94 -4.88 13.07
N GLY A 126 -5.68 -4.89 12.63
CA GLY A 126 -4.98 -6.12 12.26
C GLY A 126 -4.55 -6.92 13.48
N HIS A 127 -4.38 -8.21 13.27
CA HIS A 127 -3.82 -9.10 14.29
C HIS A 127 -2.72 -9.95 13.67
N GLU A 128 -1.69 -10.23 14.46
CA GLU A 128 -0.52 -10.96 13.99
C GLU A 128 -0.75 -12.46 14.03
N THR A 129 -0.20 -13.16 13.04
CA THR A 129 -0.14 -14.62 13.03
C THR A 129 1.31 -15.01 13.29
N PRO A 130 1.62 -15.59 14.46
CA PRO A 130 3.01 -15.94 14.79
C PRO A 130 3.46 -17.18 14.05
N ARG A 131 4.78 -17.38 14.00
CA ARG A 131 5.42 -18.60 13.46
C ARG A 131 5.29 -18.79 11.96
N ASN A 132 4.96 -17.74 11.23
CA ASN A 132 5.05 -17.77 9.78
C ASN A 132 6.47 -17.39 9.37
N VAL A 133 6.95 -18.00 8.30
CA VAL A 133 8.25 -17.66 7.73
C VAL A 133 8.07 -17.21 6.28
N MET A 134 8.86 -16.24 5.87
CA MET A 134 8.94 -15.84 4.46
C MET A 134 10.13 -16.57 3.85
N VAL A 135 9.90 -17.25 2.72
CA VAL A 135 10.97 -17.90 1.97
C VAL A 135 11.12 -17.19 0.64
N THR A 136 12.34 -16.82 0.32
CA THR A 136 12.65 -16.08 -0.91
C THR A 136 13.49 -16.96 -1.82
N PHE A 137 13.13 -16.99 -3.10
CA PHE A 137 13.89 -17.68 -4.14
C PHE A 137 14.48 -16.63 -5.07
N ALA A 138 15.81 -16.64 -5.23
CA ALA A 138 16.45 -15.82 -6.23
C ALA A 138 16.25 -16.49 -7.59
N LEU A 139 15.75 -15.74 -8.57
CA LEU A 139 15.43 -16.29 -9.89
C LEU A 139 16.41 -15.91 -10.99
N GLU A 140 17.52 -15.28 -10.64
CA GLU A 140 18.59 -14.91 -11.59
C GLU A 140 19.90 -15.63 -11.28
#